data_fb2d29cb727036e2fff11ab4d0f47b31
#
_entry.id   fb2d29cb727036e2fff11ab4d0f47b31
#
_cell.length_a   1.000
_cell.length_b   1.000
_cell.length_c   1.000
_cell.angle_alpha   90.00
_cell.angle_beta   90.00
_cell.angle_gamma   90.00
#
_symmetry.space_group_name_H-M   'P 1'
#
loop_
_entity.id
_entity.type
_entity.pdbx_description
1 polymer ?
#
loop_
_entity_poly.entity_id
_entity_poly.type
_entity_poly.pdbx_seq_one_letter_code
_entity_poly.pdbx_strand_id
1 'polypeptide(L)'
;MPAPKNAPLYQQIYDEIKDSIEKGVYAPKERIPSELELAEQYEVSRITVRRAVEELCSDGYLVKQQGRGTFVSTPHINRQFHASTLQTFTALCADNGMKAGAHVIDRQIVPARQNEMEFFGLQKDALLLHIKRVRTADGESIFEENIFVPFDAYRELLTADLEDKSIFAEVERVGGTPIASVGYRTVEAVRANAEQAAELGIAPHDPLLNLRAGFIGPNGEPVLLGKQYYVGSRYVMVM
;
A
#
# COMPACT_ATOMS: atom_id res chain seq x y z
N MET A 1 -8.09 16.96 -18.54
CA MET A 1 -8.28 17.66 -19.85
C MET A 1 -9.23 16.83 -20.67
N PRO A 2 -10.28 17.39 -21.29
CA PRO A 2 -11.14 16.60 -22.16
C PRO A 2 -10.34 16.11 -23.36
N ALA A 3 -10.59 14.85 -23.77
CA ALA A 3 -9.93 14.22 -24.89
C ALA A 3 -10.03 15.05 -26.18
N PRO A 4 -9.01 15.05 -27.05
CA PRO A 4 -9.10 15.71 -28.35
C PRO A 4 -10.25 15.09 -29.15
N LYS A 5 -11.03 15.92 -29.83
CA LYS A 5 -12.22 15.53 -30.64
C LYS A 5 -11.98 14.45 -31.72
N ASN A 6 -10.75 13.99 -31.89
CA ASN A 6 -10.32 12.94 -32.84
C ASN A 6 -9.83 11.65 -32.18
N ALA A 7 -10.00 11.45 -30.86
CA ALA A 7 -9.61 10.20 -30.23
C ALA A 7 -10.54 9.04 -30.64
N PRO A 8 -10.06 7.80 -30.72
CA PRO A 8 -10.90 6.62 -30.97
C PRO A 8 -12.05 6.55 -29.95
N LEU A 9 -13.22 6.06 -30.36
CA LEU A 9 -14.41 6.02 -29.48
C LEU A 9 -14.17 5.27 -28.16
N TYR A 10 -13.42 4.18 -28.18
CA TYR A 10 -13.09 3.46 -26.96
C TYR A 10 -12.24 4.29 -25.98
N GLN A 11 -11.36 5.16 -26.51
CA GLN A 11 -10.55 6.05 -25.68
C GLN A 11 -11.38 7.15 -25.02
N GLN A 12 -12.37 7.69 -25.75
CA GLN A 12 -13.30 8.67 -25.20
C GLN A 12 -14.12 8.07 -24.04
N ILE A 13 -14.61 6.83 -24.22
CA ILE A 13 -15.34 6.09 -23.17
C ILE A 13 -14.42 5.80 -21.98
N TYR A 14 -13.18 5.39 -22.23
CA TYR A 14 -12.17 5.18 -21.18
C TYR A 14 -11.96 6.44 -20.35
N ASP A 15 -11.71 7.58 -21.03
CA ASP A 15 -11.42 8.85 -20.35
C ASP A 15 -12.63 9.35 -19.55
N GLU A 16 -13.85 9.17 -20.07
CA GLU A 16 -15.09 9.61 -19.41
C GLU A 16 -15.42 8.75 -18.19
N ILE A 17 -15.28 7.43 -18.26
CA ILE A 17 -15.49 6.54 -17.12
C ILE A 17 -14.40 6.81 -16.07
N LYS A 18 -13.15 6.96 -16.46
CA LYS A 18 -12.04 7.32 -15.58
C LYS A 18 -12.31 8.65 -14.84
N ASP A 19 -12.68 9.69 -15.57
CA ASP A 19 -13.02 11.01 -15.01
C ASP A 19 -14.20 10.93 -14.03
N SER A 20 -15.20 10.10 -14.33
CA SER A 20 -16.34 9.84 -13.44
C SER A 20 -15.93 9.12 -12.14
N ILE A 21 -14.96 8.20 -12.21
CA ILE A 21 -14.38 7.54 -11.03
C ILE A 21 -13.56 8.56 -10.21
N GLU A 22 -12.70 9.33 -10.86
CA GLU A 22 -11.85 10.32 -10.19
C GLU A 22 -12.66 11.45 -9.54
N LYS A 23 -13.82 11.81 -10.11
CA LYS A 23 -14.76 12.80 -9.54
C LYS A 23 -15.73 12.20 -8.50
N GLY A 24 -15.66 10.89 -8.23
CA GLY A 24 -16.52 10.22 -7.27
C GLY A 24 -17.97 10.03 -7.72
N VAL A 25 -18.27 10.18 -9.03
CA VAL A 25 -19.58 9.84 -9.60
C VAL A 25 -19.85 8.35 -9.47
N TYR A 26 -18.83 7.53 -9.69
CA TYR A 26 -18.81 6.12 -9.31
C TYR A 26 -17.94 5.95 -8.06
N ALA A 27 -18.55 5.53 -6.96
CA ALA A 27 -17.85 5.30 -5.70
C ALA A 27 -16.96 4.03 -5.75
N PRO A 28 -15.88 3.95 -4.96
CA PRO A 28 -15.11 2.72 -4.79
C PRO A 28 -16.02 1.53 -4.44
N LYS A 29 -15.78 0.38 -5.07
CA LYS A 29 -16.58 -0.85 -4.96
C LYS A 29 -18.00 -0.77 -5.55
N GLU A 30 -18.42 0.37 -6.09
CA GLU A 30 -19.68 0.50 -6.79
C GLU A 30 -19.66 -0.27 -8.12
N ARG A 31 -20.78 -0.89 -8.46
CA ARG A 31 -20.96 -1.55 -9.75
C ARG A 31 -21.24 -0.51 -10.83
N ILE A 32 -20.42 -0.49 -11.89
CA ILE A 32 -20.71 0.32 -13.06
C ILE A 32 -21.78 -0.35 -13.95
N PRO A 33 -22.45 0.39 -14.83
CA PRO A 33 -23.35 -0.19 -15.81
C PRO A 33 -22.65 -1.31 -16.63
N SER A 34 -23.41 -2.30 -17.06
CA SER A 34 -22.90 -3.41 -17.86
C SER A 34 -22.40 -2.94 -19.23
N GLU A 35 -21.57 -3.76 -19.88
CA GLU A 35 -21.08 -3.48 -21.25
C GLU A 35 -22.24 -3.24 -22.25
N LEU A 36 -23.41 -3.83 -22.00
CA LEU A 36 -24.60 -3.62 -22.84
C LEU A 36 -25.21 -2.26 -22.57
N GLU A 37 -25.46 -1.91 -21.30
CA GLU A 37 -26.02 -0.62 -20.90
C GLU A 37 -25.11 0.55 -21.31
N LEU A 38 -23.78 0.39 -21.17
CA LEU A 38 -22.82 1.39 -21.65
C LEU A 38 -22.82 1.51 -23.18
N ALA A 39 -22.97 0.38 -23.92
CA ALA A 39 -23.05 0.42 -25.37
C ALA A 39 -24.27 1.19 -25.87
N GLU A 40 -25.41 1.04 -25.18
CA GLU A 40 -26.63 1.81 -25.44
C GLU A 40 -26.46 3.28 -25.07
N GLN A 41 -25.90 3.58 -23.91
CA GLN A 41 -25.68 4.95 -23.42
C GLN A 41 -24.75 5.77 -24.33
N TYR A 42 -23.69 5.15 -24.84
CA TYR A 42 -22.68 5.80 -25.71
C TYR A 42 -23.00 5.66 -27.20
N GLU A 43 -24.06 4.97 -27.58
CA GLU A 43 -24.45 4.68 -28.97
C GLU A 43 -23.33 4.03 -29.80
N VAL A 44 -22.57 3.08 -29.17
CA VAL A 44 -21.45 2.38 -29.79
C VAL A 44 -21.60 0.85 -29.74
N SER A 45 -20.72 0.14 -30.44
CA SER A 45 -20.70 -1.32 -30.36
C SER A 45 -20.23 -1.82 -28.98
N ARG A 46 -20.75 -2.99 -28.54
CA ARG A 46 -20.29 -3.65 -27.31
C ARG A 46 -18.81 -3.96 -27.31
N ILE A 47 -18.22 -4.21 -28.49
CA ILE A 47 -16.78 -4.46 -28.63
C ILE A 47 -15.98 -3.19 -28.27
N THR A 48 -16.46 -2.01 -28.66
CA THR A 48 -15.83 -0.73 -28.33
C THR A 48 -15.84 -0.47 -26.83
N VAL A 49 -17.00 -0.70 -26.18
CA VAL A 49 -17.12 -0.58 -24.71
C VAL A 49 -16.25 -1.61 -24.00
N ARG A 50 -16.29 -2.88 -24.43
CA ARG A 50 -15.49 -3.95 -23.83
C ARG A 50 -14.02 -3.60 -23.82
N ARG A 51 -13.49 -3.04 -24.92
CA ARG A 51 -12.11 -2.60 -25.01
C ARG A 51 -11.79 -1.52 -23.97
N ALA A 52 -12.64 -0.48 -23.86
CA ALA A 52 -12.46 0.58 -22.85
C ALA A 52 -12.46 0.01 -21.42
N VAL A 53 -13.43 -0.88 -21.12
CA VAL A 53 -13.53 -1.53 -19.81
C VAL A 53 -12.33 -2.44 -19.53
N GLU A 54 -11.80 -3.15 -20.53
CA GLU A 54 -10.61 -4.00 -20.38
C GLU A 54 -9.37 -3.15 -20.13
N GLU A 55 -9.19 -2.02 -20.81
CA GLU A 55 -8.11 -1.08 -20.55
C GLU A 55 -8.25 -0.46 -19.15
N LEU A 56 -9.46 -0.04 -18.73
CA LEU A 56 -9.70 0.44 -17.36
C LEU A 56 -9.42 -0.63 -16.29
N CYS A 57 -9.68 -1.91 -16.58
CA CYS A 57 -9.32 -3.00 -15.69
C CYS A 57 -7.80 -3.22 -15.65
N SER A 58 -7.13 -3.14 -16.80
CA SER A 58 -5.67 -3.25 -16.90
C SER A 58 -4.97 -2.13 -16.11
N ASP A 59 -5.53 -0.92 -16.17
CA ASP A 59 -5.00 0.26 -15.49
C ASP A 59 -5.47 0.37 -14.02
N GLY A 60 -6.26 -0.64 -13.55
CA GLY A 60 -6.65 -0.77 -12.15
C GLY A 60 -7.80 0.12 -11.70
N TYR A 61 -8.49 0.84 -12.60
CA TYR A 61 -9.69 1.63 -12.28
C TYR A 61 -10.93 0.76 -12.04
N LEU A 62 -11.00 -0.40 -12.70
CA LEU A 62 -12.13 -1.33 -12.63
C LEU A 62 -11.65 -2.75 -12.31
N VAL A 63 -12.55 -3.57 -11.75
CA VAL A 63 -12.34 -5.00 -11.53
C VAL A 63 -13.57 -5.78 -12.02
N LYS A 64 -13.35 -6.79 -12.88
CA LYS A 64 -14.41 -7.71 -13.31
C LYS A 64 -14.57 -8.81 -12.26
N GLN A 65 -15.80 -8.99 -11.78
CA GLN A 65 -16.18 -10.12 -10.92
C GLN A 65 -17.06 -11.06 -11.74
N GLN A 66 -16.59 -12.28 -11.96
CA GLN A 66 -17.29 -13.26 -12.80
C GLN A 66 -18.73 -13.49 -12.31
N GLY A 67 -19.71 -13.36 -13.19
CA GLY A 67 -21.13 -13.52 -12.90
C GLY A 67 -21.77 -12.38 -12.08
N ARG A 68 -20.99 -11.40 -11.58
CA ARG A 68 -21.49 -10.30 -10.75
C ARG A 68 -21.45 -8.94 -11.43
N GLY A 69 -20.56 -8.74 -12.39
CA GLY A 69 -20.41 -7.48 -13.13
C GLY A 69 -19.02 -6.85 -13.01
N THR A 70 -18.93 -5.58 -13.40
CA THR A 70 -17.70 -4.77 -13.31
C THR A 70 -17.89 -3.72 -12.21
N PHE A 71 -16.90 -3.59 -11.35
CA PHE A 71 -16.94 -2.72 -10.17
C PHE A 71 -15.79 -1.73 -10.22
N VAL A 72 -15.99 -0.55 -9.64
CA VAL A 72 -14.90 0.41 -9.42
C VAL A 72 -13.89 -0.21 -8.46
N SER A 73 -12.62 -0.23 -8.86
CA SER A 73 -11.53 -0.63 -7.97
C SER A 73 -11.38 0.36 -6.83
N THR A 74 -10.87 -0.12 -5.71
CA THR A 74 -10.34 0.79 -4.69
C THR A 74 -9.13 1.53 -5.26
N PRO A 75 -8.97 2.82 -4.92
CA PRO A 75 -7.84 3.59 -5.43
C PRO A 75 -6.51 2.86 -5.18
N HIS A 76 -5.75 2.63 -6.24
CA HIS A 76 -4.40 2.14 -6.10
C HIS A 76 -3.51 3.28 -5.61
N ILE A 77 -2.80 3.05 -4.52
CA ILE A 77 -1.78 3.97 -4.05
C ILE A 77 -0.55 3.78 -4.94
N ASN A 78 -0.33 4.71 -5.86
CA ASN A 78 0.87 4.73 -6.69
C ASN A 78 2.04 5.28 -5.86
N ARG A 79 2.98 4.41 -5.48
CA ARG A 79 4.21 4.85 -4.84
C ARG A 79 5.33 4.94 -5.88
N GLN A 80 5.79 6.14 -6.15
CA GLN A 80 7.02 6.34 -6.91
C GLN A 80 8.21 6.16 -5.97
N PHE A 81 8.99 5.10 -6.18
CA PHE A 81 10.28 4.96 -5.52
C PHE A 81 11.32 5.80 -6.23
N HIS A 82 11.52 7.01 -5.75
CA HIS A 82 12.78 7.67 -5.99
C HIS A 82 13.78 7.13 -4.96
N ALA A 83 14.92 6.64 -5.41
CA ALA A 83 15.97 6.04 -4.56
C ALA A 83 16.45 6.97 -3.44
N SER A 84 16.15 8.27 -3.53
CA SER A 84 16.58 9.34 -2.62
C SER A 84 15.47 9.89 -1.71
N THR A 85 14.20 9.54 -1.86
CA THR A 85 13.11 10.14 -1.08
C THR A 85 12.50 9.17 -0.08
N LEU A 86 12.64 9.50 1.21
CA LEU A 86 11.91 8.89 2.33
C LEU A 86 10.50 9.47 2.40
N GLN A 87 9.60 8.97 1.57
CA GLN A 87 8.20 9.32 1.70
C GLN A 87 7.53 8.34 2.66
N THR A 88 6.92 8.86 3.75
CA THR A 88 6.14 8.03 4.67
C THR A 88 4.81 7.65 4.03
N PHE A 89 4.21 6.55 4.47
CA PHE A 89 2.87 6.15 4.01
C PHE A 89 1.81 7.23 4.30
N THR A 90 1.95 7.93 5.43
CA THR A 90 1.05 9.03 5.80
C THR A 90 1.14 10.19 4.80
N ALA A 91 2.36 10.59 4.40
CA ALA A 91 2.57 11.60 3.37
C ALA A 91 2.04 11.13 2.01
N LEU A 92 2.31 9.87 1.64
CA LEU A 92 1.80 9.30 0.40
C LEU A 92 0.27 9.30 0.31
N CYS A 93 -0.43 8.97 1.40
CA CYS A 93 -1.89 9.06 1.45
C CYS A 93 -2.36 10.51 1.28
N ALA A 94 -1.73 11.46 1.99
CA ALA A 94 -2.09 12.88 1.89
C ALA A 94 -1.91 13.42 0.46
N ASP A 95 -0.82 13.08 -0.22
CA ASP A 95 -0.55 13.46 -1.61
C ASP A 95 -1.58 12.87 -2.61
N ASN A 96 -2.21 11.76 -2.24
CA ASN A 96 -3.29 11.13 -3.01
C ASN A 96 -4.69 11.50 -2.49
N GLY A 97 -4.82 12.48 -1.60
CA GLY A 97 -6.10 12.93 -1.06
C GLY A 97 -6.79 11.92 -0.13
N MET A 98 -6.05 10.94 0.40
CA MET A 98 -6.54 9.86 1.26
C MET A 98 -6.14 10.09 2.72
N LYS A 99 -6.93 9.56 3.64
CA LYS A 99 -6.63 9.53 5.08
C LYS A 99 -5.87 8.25 5.43
N ALA A 100 -4.62 8.39 5.87
CA ALA A 100 -3.86 7.26 6.41
C ALA A 100 -4.37 6.85 7.79
N GLY A 101 -4.45 5.53 8.02
CA GLY A 101 -4.73 4.94 9.32
C GLY A 101 -3.73 3.84 9.68
N ALA A 102 -3.79 3.39 10.93
CA ALA A 102 -3.00 2.28 11.45
C ALA A 102 -3.72 1.59 12.61
N HIS A 103 -3.75 0.26 12.59
CA HIS A 103 -4.22 -0.57 13.69
C HIS A 103 -3.09 -1.44 14.22
N VAL A 104 -2.83 -1.38 15.51
CA VAL A 104 -1.83 -2.23 16.15
C VAL A 104 -2.41 -3.63 16.34
N ILE A 105 -1.77 -4.62 15.74
CA ILE A 105 -2.17 -6.02 15.85
C ILE A 105 -1.47 -6.69 17.03
N ASP A 106 -0.13 -6.47 17.13
CA ASP A 106 0.65 -7.13 18.16
C ASP A 106 1.95 -6.37 18.47
N ARG A 107 2.54 -6.63 19.64
CA ARG A 107 3.85 -6.18 20.08
C ARG A 107 4.53 -7.28 20.87
N GLN A 108 5.72 -7.64 20.44
CA GLN A 108 6.49 -8.71 21.06
C GLN A 108 7.94 -8.30 21.28
N ILE A 109 8.53 -8.77 22.36
CA ILE A 109 9.99 -8.72 22.55
C ILE A 109 10.53 -10.05 22.02
N VAL A 110 11.37 -9.98 20.99
CA VAL A 110 11.89 -11.16 20.29
C VAL A 110 13.40 -11.17 20.26
N PRO A 111 14.05 -12.35 20.27
CA PRO A 111 15.50 -12.43 20.05
C PRO A 111 15.87 -11.92 18.66
N ALA A 112 16.93 -11.13 18.56
CA ALA A 112 17.48 -10.68 17.29
C ALA A 112 18.04 -11.85 16.50
N ARG A 113 17.71 -11.93 15.21
CA ARG A 113 18.30 -12.88 14.26
C ARG A 113 19.66 -12.41 13.80
N GLN A 114 20.45 -13.30 13.18
CA GLN A 114 21.80 -12.98 12.72
C GLN A 114 21.86 -11.72 11.85
N ASN A 115 21.01 -11.64 10.83
CA ASN A 115 20.98 -10.49 9.92
C ASN A 115 20.48 -9.18 10.57
N GLU A 116 19.65 -9.28 11.61
CA GLU A 116 19.18 -8.14 12.40
C GLU A 116 20.30 -7.65 13.34
N MET A 117 21.03 -8.58 13.97
CA MET A 117 22.22 -8.24 14.76
C MET A 117 23.29 -7.56 13.91
N GLU A 118 23.55 -8.08 12.71
CA GLU A 118 24.49 -7.47 11.76
C GLU A 118 24.09 -6.06 11.35
N PHE A 119 22.80 -5.86 11.03
CA PHE A 119 22.29 -4.54 10.65
C PHE A 119 22.38 -3.53 11.78
N PHE A 120 21.96 -3.88 12.99
CA PHE A 120 21.96 -2.97 14.15
C PHE A 120 23.31 -2.91 14.88
N GLY A 121 24.30 -3.74 14.55
CA GLY A 121 25.56 -3.85 15.28
C GLY A 121 25.38 -4.41 16.69
N LEU A 122 24.40 -5.30 16.91
CA LEU A 122 24.05 -5.84 18.22
C LEU A 122 24.88 -7.07 18.58
N GLN A 123 25.05 -7.26 19.89
CA GLN A 123 25.70 -8.45 20.41
C GLN A 123 24.75 -9.66 20.38
N LYS A 124 25.36 -10.85 20.59
CA LYS A 124 24.58 -12.08 20.76
C LYS A 124 23.56 -11.94 21.89
N ASP A 125 22.41 -12.57 21.73
CA ASP A 125 21.27 -12.58 22.67
C ASP A 125 20.58 -11.21 22.84
N ALA A 126 20.87 -10.23 21.98
CA ALA A 126 20.14 -8.97 21.97
C ALA A 126 18.66 -9.15 21.62
N LEU A 127 17.82 -8.27 22.18
CA LEU A 127 16.39 -8.30 21.98
C LEU A 127 15.93 -7.15 21.08
N LEU A 128 14.95 -7.43 20.26
CA LEU A 128 14.23 -6.45 19.46
C LEU A 128 12.79 -6.31 19.95
N LEU A 129 12.26 -5.11 19.86
CA LEU A 129 10.84 -4.89 19.90
C LEU A 129 10.29 -5.06 18.47
N HIS A 130 9.42 -6.04 18.29
CA HIS A 130 8.63 -6.24 17.09
C HIS A 130 7.26 -5.61 17.27
N ILE A 131 6.86 -4.75 16.35
CA ILE A 131 5.55 -4.11 16.31
C ILE A 131 4.88 -4.52 15.00
N LYS A 132 3.72 -5.19 15.09
CA LYS A 132 2.90 -5.59 13.94
C LYS A 132 1.68 -4.69 13.87
N ARG A 133 1.45 -4.08 12.70
CA ARG A 133 0.30 -3.21 12.44
C ARG A 133 -0.30 -3.49 11.06
N VAL A 134 -1.57 -3.15 10.89
CA VAL A 134 -2.19 -3.00 9.57
C VAL A 134 -2.30 -1.52 9.26
N ARG A 135 -1.82 -1.11 8.09
CA ARG A 135 -1.93 0.25 7.60
C ARG A 135 -3.10 0.36 6.62
N THR A 136 -3.89 1.41 6.80
CA THR A 136 -5.09 1.64 6.00
C THR A 136 -5.04 2.98 5.26
N ALA A 137 -5.75 3.07 4.13
CA ALA A 137 -6.07 4.32 3.45
C ALA A 137 -7.58 4.41 3.30
N ASP A 138 -8.19 5.47 3.79
CA ASP A 138 -9.65 5.66 3.86
C ASP A 138 -10.37 4.46 4.50
N GLY A 139 -9.73 3.84 5.51
CA GLY A 139 -10.24 2.66 6.22
C GLY A 139 -10.02 1.32 5.52
N GLU A 140 -9.52 1.29 4.28
CA GLU A 140 -9.18 0.04 3.59
C GLU A 140 -7.75 -0.40 3.92
N SER A 141 -7.57 -1.69 4.28
CA SER A 141 -6.25 -2.27 4.58
C SER A 141 -5.38 -2.29 3.33
N ILE A 142 -4.21 -1.66 3.38
CA ILE A 142 -3.27 -1.58 2.26
C ILE A 142 -2.10 -2.54 2.45
N PHE A 143 -1.55 -2.62 3.67
CA PHE A 143 -0.46 -3.54 3.97
C PHE A 143 -0.36 -3.87 5.46
N GLU A 144 0.19 -5.04 5.74
CA GLU A 144 0.71 -5.44 7.04
C GLU A 144 2.11 -4.87 7.19
N GLU A 145 2.38 -4.19 8.30
CA GLU A 145 3.66 -3.58 8.64
C GLU A 145 4.27 -4.25 9.85
N ASN A 146 5.47 -4.78 9.70
CA ASN A 146 6.28 -5.35 10.77
C ASN A 146 7.52 -4.47 10.94
N ILE A 147 7.66 -3.86 12.12
CA ILE A 147 8.77 -2.99 12.48
C ILE A 147 9.59 -3.65 13.57
N PHE A 148 10.90 -3.61 13.42
CA PHE A 148 11.86 -4.12 14.40
C PHE A 148 12.81 -3.00 14.79
N VAL A 149 12.94 -2.77 16.09
CA VAL A 149 13.89 -1.80 16.69
C VAL A 149 14.59 -2.43 17.89
N PRO A 150 15.83 -2.02 18.27
CA PRO A 150 16.51 -2.51 19.47
C PRO A 150 15.66 -2.24 20.73
N PHE A 151 15.31 -3.28 21.47
CA PHE A 151 14.39 -3.16 22.60
C PHE A 151 14.85 -2.16 23.65
N ASP A 152 16.12 -2.18 24.00
CA ASP A 152 16.65 -1.32 25.08
C ASP A 152 16.53 0.16 24.78
N ALA A 153 16.68 0.58 23.53
CA ALA A 153 16.56 1.97 23.10
C ALA A 153 15.10 2.42 22.89
N TYR A 154 14.19 1.47 22.60
CA TYR A 154 12.83 1.77 22.18
C TYR A 154 11.73 1.17 23.10
N ARG A 155 12.06 0.93 24.38
CA ARG A 155 11.14 0.32 25.37
C ARG A 155 9.79 1.05 25.49
N GLU A 156 9.79 2.37 25.34
CA GLU A 156 8.59 3.20 25.41
C GLU A 156 7.55 2.81 24.34
N LEU A 157 7.99 2.38 23.17
CA LEU A 157 7.09 1.97 22.09
C LEU A 157 6.28 0.71 22.42
N LEU A 158 6.68 -0.07 23.44
CA LEU A 158 5.92 -1.25 23.87
C LEU A 158 4.51 -0.88 24.38
N THR A 159 4.37 0.28 25.01
CA THR A 159 3.10 0.76 25.59
C THR A 159 2.59 2.06 25.00
N ALA A 160 3.33 2.68 24.07
CA ALA A 160 2.91 3.91 23.42
C ALA A 160 1.62 3.72 22.62
N ASP A 161 0.78 4.74 22.55
CA ASP A 161 -0.33 4.76 21.61
C ASP A 161 0.22 4.92 20.18
N LEU A 162 -0.02 3.90 19.33
CA LEU A 162 0.44 3.85 17.92
C LEU A 162 -0.72 3.73 16.93
N GLU A 163 -1.99 3.82 17.41
CA GLU A 163 -3.16 3.85 16.54
C GLU A 163 -3.15 5.11 15.68
N ASP A 164 -3.40 4.95 14.40
CA ASP A 164 -3.44 6.02 13.38
C ASP A 164 -2.19 6.91 13.30
N LYS A 165 -1.08 6.53 13.96
CA LYS A 165 0.16 7.32 13.98
C LYS A 165 1.20 6.83 12.99
N SER A 166 2.07 7.76 12.57
CA SER A 166 3.27 7.44 11.80
C SER A 166 4.29 6.75 12.69
N ILE A 167 4.63 5.48 12.38
CA ILE A 167 5.65 4.76 13.14
C ILE A 167 7.03 5.43 13.03
N PHE A 168 7.35 6.03 11.90
CA PHE A 168 8.60 6.76 11.72
C PHE A 168 8.71 7.92 12.71
N ALA A 169 7.63 8.73 12.81
CA ALA A 169 7.60 9.84 13.77
C ALA A 169 7.74 9.37 15.22
N GLU A 170 7.10 8.25 15.59
CA GLU A 170 7.20 7.71 16.94
C GLU A 170 8.59 7.10 17.24
N VAL A 171 9.20 6.43 16.25
CA VAL A 171 10.58 5.92 16.36
C VAL A 171 11.56 7.09 16.50
N GLU A 172 11.45 8.13 15.70
CA GLU A 172 12.27 9.34 15.82
C GLU A 172 12.07 10.03 17.17
N ARG A 173 10.84 10.15 17.63
CA ARG A 173 10.52 10.79 18.93
C ARG A 173 11.17 10.04 20.10
N VAL A 174 11.10 8.70 20.10
CA VAL A 174 11.63 7.88 21.20
C VAL A 174 13.13 7.70 21.11
N GLY A 175 13.66 7.41 19.91
CA GLY A 175 15.09 7.14 19.71
C GLY A 175 15.94 8.40 19.57
N GLY A 176 15.33 9.55 19.31
CA GLY A 176 16.05 10.84 19.12
C GLY A 176 16.86 10.92 17.82
N THR A 177 16.83 9.88 16.98
CA THR A 177 17.54 9.84 15.70
C THR A 177 16.55 9.92 14.54
N PRO A 178 16.63 10.96 13.70
CA PRO A 178 15.78 11.06 12.53
C PRO A 178 16.15 9.99 11.49
N ILE A 179 15.13 9.48 10.80
CA ILE A 179 15.33 8.56 9.67
C ILE A 179 15.72 9.40 8.45
N ALA A 180 16.96 9.25 7.99
CA ALA A 180 17.52 10.08 6.91
C ALA A 180 17.51 9.39 5.54
N SER A 181 17.69 8.06 5.49
CA SER A 181 17.75 7.33 4.23
C SER A 181 17.44 5.84 4.39
N VAL A 182 17.37 5.15 3.26
CA VAL A 182 17.22 3.69 3.19
C VAL A 182 18.59 3.08 2.92
N GLY A 183 19.09 2.27 3.84
CA GLY A 183 20.38 1.59 3.69
C GLY A 183 20.30 0.43 2.69
N TYR A 184 19.23 -0.35 2.72
CA TYR A 184 18.93 -1.37 1.72
C TYR A 184 17.42 -1.56 1.55
N ARG A 185 17.02 -2.12 0.41
CA ARG A 185 15.64 -2.46 0.12
C ARG A 185 15.57 -3.68 -0.79
N THR A 186 14.64 -4.60 -0.50
CA THR A 186 14.31 -5.72 -1.37
C THR A 186 12.80 -5.81 -1.57
N VAL A 187 12.37 -6.30 -2.72
CA VAL A 187 10.96 -6.53 -3.05
C VAL A 187 10.81 -7.95 -3.60
N GLU A 188 9.87 -8.69 -3.07
CA GLU A 188 9.55 -10.07 -3.47
C GLU A 188 8.04 -10.21 -3.65
N ALA A 189 7.60 -10.98 -4.65
CA ALA A 189 6.22 -11.42 -4.76
C ALA A 189 6.01 -12.67 -3.89
N VAL A 190 5.02 -12.62 -3.00
CA VAL A 190 4.67 -13.72 -2.10
C VAL A 190 3.16 -13.95 -2.09
N ARG A 191 2.70 -15.04 -1.46
CA ARG A 191 1.29 -15.33 -1.26
C ARG A 191 0.89 -15.05 0.19
N ALA A 192 -0.31 -14.50 0.40
CA ALA A 192 -0.86 -14.30 1.72
C ALA A 192 -1.07 -15.64 2.43
N ASN A 193 -0.63 -15.74 3.68
CA ASN A 193 -1.03 -16.82 4.57
C ASN A 193 -2.43 -16.55 5.14
N ALA A 194 -2.98 -17.49 5.91
CA ALA A 194 -4.34 -17.38 6.45
C ALA A 194 -4.50 -16.20 7.44
N GLU A 195 -3.48 -15.93 8.25
CA GLU A 195 -3.47 -14.82 9.22
C GLU A 195 -3.45 -13.46 8.49
N GLN A 196 -2.52 -13.28 7.56
CA GLN A 196 -2.43 -12.08 6.72
C GLN A 196 -3.71 -11.84 5.91
N ALA A 197 -4.31 -12.91 5.39
CA ALA A 197 -5.56 -12.83 4.64
C ALA A 197 -6.70 -12.28 5.52
N ALA A 198 -6.82 -12.78 6.75
CA ALA A 198 -7.82 -12.31 7.71
C ALA A 198 -7.58 -10.84 8.12
N GLU A 199 -6.35 -10.46 8.45
CA GLU A 199 -5.99 -9.09 8.87
C GLU A 199 -6.15 -8.06 7.74
N LEU A 200 -5.82 -8.45 6.50
CA LEU A 200 -5.88 -7.56 5.33
C LEU A 200 -7.24 -7.58 4.63
N GLY A 201 -8.16 -8.46 5.03
CA GLY A 201 -9.48 -8.59 4.38
C GLY A 201 -9.38 -9.04 2.92
N ILE A 202 -8.52 -10.04 2.64
CA ILE A 202 -8.29 -10.64 1.32
C ILE A 202 -8.46 -12.16 1.38
N ALA A 203 -8.39 -12.85 0.25
CA ALA A 203 -8.42 -14.31 0.24
C ALA A 203 -7.05 -14.91 0.61
N PRO A 204 -7.01 -16.10 1.26
CA PRO A 204 -5.76 -16.85 1.40
C PRO A 204 -5.11 -17.08 0.03
N HIS A 205 -3.80 -16.94 -0.03
CA HIS A 205 -2.98 -17.04 -1.24
C HIS A 205 -3.12 -15.90 -2.25
N ASP A 206 -3.86 -14.83 -1.95
CA ASP A 206 -3.82 -13.62 -2.76
C ASP A 206 -2.39 -13.07 -2.85
N PRO A 207 -2.02 -12.44 -3.97
CA PRO A 207 -0.66 -11.93 -4.17
C PRO A 207 -0.37 -10.72 -3.26
N LEU A 208 0.79 -10.79 -2.60
CA LEU A 208 1.35 -9.69 -1.82
C LEU A 208 2.72 -9.30 -2.39
N LEU A 209 3.07 -8.02 -2.28
CA LEU A 209 4.44 -7.54 -2.44
C LEU A 209 5.08 -7.44 -1.05
N ASN A 210 6.09 -8.27 -0.78
CA ASN A 210 6.89 -8.20 0.43
C ASN A 210 8.05 -7.24 0.22
N LEU A 211 8.00 -6.09 0.85
CA LEU A 211 9.08 -5.10 0.87
C LEU A 211 9.81 -5.20 2.21
N ARG A 212 11.14 -5.38 2.15
CA ARG A 212 12.02 -5.31 3.33
C ARG A 212 12.97 -4.13 3.14
N ALA A 213 13.16 -3.35 4.18
CA ALA A 213 14.07 -2.22 4.16
C ALA A 213 14.74 -2.01 5.51
N GLY A 214 16.02 -1.61 5.48
CA GLY A 214 16.74 -1.09 6.62
C GLY A 214 16.85 0.42 6.53
N PHE A 215 16.45 1.13 7.57
CA PHE A 215 16.43 2.58 7.63
C PHE A 215 17.55 3.09 8.53
N ILE A 216 18.24 4.11 8.07
CA ILE A 216 19.44 4.67 8.72
C ILE A 216 19.28 6.15 8.97
N GLY A 217 19.93 6.62 10.03
CA GLY A 217 20.01 8.01 10.40
C GLY A 217 21.04 8.81 9.58
N PRO A 218 21.21 10.11 9.90
CA PRO A 218 22.07 11.02 9.11
C PRO A 218 23.55 10.65 9.10
N ASN A 219 24.05 9.96 10.13
CA ASN A 219 25.45 9.53 10.22
C ASN A 219 25.65 8.06 9.80
N GLY A 220 24.62 7.43 9.19
CA GLY A 220 24.67 6.03 8.78
C GLY A 220 24.33 5.03 9.89
N GLU A 221 23.93 5.49 11.08
CA GLU A 221 23.49 4.65 12.19
C GLU A 221 22.18 3.92 11.87
N PRO A 222 22.05 2.62 12.18
CA PRO A 222 20.82 1.88 11.94
C PRO A 222 19.71 2.32 12.92
N VAL A 223 18.52 2.61 12.41
CA VAL A 223 17.38 3.09 13.20
C VAL A 223 16.30 2.03 13.31
N LEU A 224 15.81 1.50 12.20
CA LEU A 224 14.78 0.48 12.21
C LEU A 224 14.88 -0.47 11.00
N LEU A 225 14.37 -1.68 11.19
CA LEU A 225 14.07 -2.61 10.10
C LEU A 225 12.56 -2.66 9.87
N GLY A 226 12.15 -2.56 8.61
CA GLY A 226 10.77 -2.71 8.16
C GLY A 226 10.60 -3.93 7.28
N LYS A 227 9.51 -4.68 7.51
CA LYS A 227 9.04 -5.74 6.62
C LYS A 227 7.56 -5.52 6.38
N GLN A 228 7.18 -5.22 5.15
CA GLN A 228 5.85 -4.80 4.79
C GLN A 228 5.28 -5.73 3.72
N TYR A 229 4.00 -6.13 3.87
CA TYR A 229 3.29 -6.98 2.93
C TYR A 229 2.12 -6.22 2.32
N TYR A 230 2.33 -5.65 1.15
CA TYR A 230 1.34 -4.85 0.42
C TYR A 230 0.38 -5.75 -0.34
N VAL A 231 -0.91 -5.46 -0.25
CA VAL A 231 -1.94 -6.12 -1.06
C VAL A 231 -1.75 -5.73 -2.53
N GLY A 232 -1.41 -6.71 -3.38
CA GLY A 232 -1.04 -6.47 -4.78
C GLY A 232 -2.13 -5.81 -5.62
N SER A 233 -3.40 -6.02 -5.25
CA SER A 233 -4.55 -5.38 -5.92
C SER A 233 -4.86 -3.95 -5.40
N ARG A 234 -4.14 -3.46 -4.38
CA ARG A 234 -4.39 -2.15 -3.73
C ARG A 234 -3.18 -1.23 -3.76
N TYR A 235 -2.04 -1.73 -4.22
CA TYR A 235 -0.78 -0.98 -4.17
C TYR A 235 0.05 -1.22 -5.41
N VAL A 236 0.46 -0.15 -6.07
CA VAL A 236 1.38 -0.18 -7.22
C VAL A 236 2.69 0.47 -6.83
N MET A 237 3.79 -0.21 -7.13
CA MET A 237 5.13 0.26 -6.90
C MET A 237 5.74 0.68 -8.22
N VAL A 238 5.98 1.98 -8.41
CA VAL A 238 6.67 2.53 -9.58
C VAL A 238 8.15 2.68 -9.23
N MET A 239 9.02 2.07 -10.04
CA MET A 239 10.48 2.10 -9.84
C MET A 239 11.14 3.00 -10.88
#